data_8146a060bddc8bdcc7417f40abb0037a
#
_entry.id   8146a060bddc8bdcc7417f40abb0037a
#
_cell.length_a   1.000
_cell.length_b   1.000
_cell.length_c   1.000
_cell.angle_alpha   90.00
_cell.angle_beta   90.00
_cell.angle_gamma   90.00
#
_symmetry.space_group_name_H-M   'P 1'
#
loop_
_entity.id
_entity.type
_entity.pdbx_description
1 polymer ?
#
loop_
_entity_poly.entity_id
_entity_poly.type
_entity_poly.pdbx_seq_one_letter_code
_entity_poly.pdbx_strand_id
1 'polypeptide(L)'
;MKTTYINIRNIIIIFAAAIFFMGCNNWEEPEFQAPQYVGPAPNKTIKELLDRHVNVGSYVLDSICSYTDTFIVDGIVVSTDEGGNYYKSLVIQDETGAIEIQLDQNGIHNYYPIGQRVVLDCRGLIIGDYHNKFQVGWEYETYSVGRINSMCIGDYLYADGVPSLDSLPEPLTVDQIDFTSYNDVGKLVKLENCQFAEESWGKPFSYNDFTTEHELIVPGVSSPIIVRTSNYAKFRSTPVPSSVGTLYGILSIYNSSYQLMIRTKDDIQFEQDNNTSNETFYNHSFSENSLVSEGWSVYPENSNYKWGYIPQSGYEGMYHQYNQMALAMDDWLISPVIEVESTANLALRL
;
A
#
# COMPACT_ATOMS: atom_id res chain seq x y z
N MET A 1 -28.31 -50.63 56.72
CA MET A 1 -27.94 -50.46 55.29
C MET A 1 -28.78 -49.35 54.70
N LYS A 2 -28.16 -48.20 54.33
CA LYS A 2 -28.83 -47.09 53.63
C LYS A 2 -28.72 -47.35 52.14
N THR A 3 -29.81 -47.67 51.51
CA THR A 3 -29.86 -47.85 50.04
C THR A 3 -29.93 -46.50 49.40
N THR A 4 -28.84 -46.09 48.70
CA THR A 4 -28.78 -44.82 47.98
C THR A 4 -29.45 -45.01 46.64
N TYR A 5 -30.64 -44.47 46.43
CA TYR A 5 -31.30 -44.43 45.14
C TYR A 5 -30.61 -43.41 44.23
N ILE A 6 -29.90 -43.91 43.26
CA ILE A 6 -29.36 -43.08 42.18
C ILE A 6 -30.51 -42.65 41.28
N ASN A 7 -30.75 -41.36 41.19
CA ASN A 7 -31.87 -40.80 40.42
C ASN A 7 -31.61 -40.96 38.94
N ILE A 8 -32.44 -41.74 38.24
CA ILE A 8 -32.32 -42.03 36.79
C ILE A 8 -32.19 -40.73 35.96
N ARG A 9 -32.84 -39.65 36.39
CA ARG A 9 -32.72 -38.31 35.76
C ARG A 9 -31.31 -37.79 35.73
N ASN A 10 -30.54 -38.01 36.79
CA ASN A 10 -29.15 -37.58 36.87
C ASN A 10 -28.21 -38.43 36.02
N ILE A 11 -28.51 -39.71 35.84
CA ILE A 11 -27.77 -40.59 34.92
C ILE A 11 -28.02 -40.18 33.48
N ILE A 12 -29.23 -39.80 33.07
CA ILE A 12 -29.56 -39.34 31.74
C ILE A 12 -28.85 -38.01 31.44
N ILE A 13 -28.77 -37.07 32.41
CA ILE A 13 -28.09 -35.80 32.25
C ILE A 13 -26.55 -35.99 32.06
N ILE A 14 -25.97 -36.94 32.83
CA ILE A 14 -24.54 -37.25 32.69
C ILE A 14 -24.25 -37.91 31.34
N PHE A 15 -25.13 -38.80 30.87
CA PHE A 15 -24.98 -39.43 29.55
C PHE A 15 -25.18 -38.46 28.40
N ALA A 16 -26.13 -37.53 28.50
CA ALA A 16 -26.32 -36.48 27.50
C ALA A 16 -25.10 -35.51 27.46
N ALA A 17 -24.55 -35.15 28.62
CA ALA A 17 -23.33 -34.33 28.68
C ALA A 17 -22.11 -35.07 28.10
N ALA A 18 -21.97 -36.38 28.33
CA ALA A 18 -20.87 -37.18 27.77
C ALA A 18 -20.94 -37.28 26.23
N ILE A 19 -22.15 -37.35 25.66
CA ILE A 19 -22.33 -37.34 24.19
C ILE A 19 -21.94 -35.98 23.57
N PHE A 20 -22.21 -34.88 24.28
CA PHE A 20 -21.77 -33.54 23.82
C PHE A 20 -20.26 -33.39 23.81
N PHE A 21 -19.52 -34.04 24.70
CA PHE A 21 -18.05 -34.01 24.72
C PHE A 21 -17.38 -34.97 23.74
N MET A 22 -18.10 -35.98 23.21
CA MET A 22 -17.55 -36.90 22.21
C MET A 22 -17.64 -36.40 20.77
N GLY A 23 -18.38 -35.29 20.52
CA GLY A 23 -18.63 -34.78 19.17
C GLY A 23 -17.56 -33.91 18.55
N CYS A 24 -16.50 -33.54 19.29
CA CYS A 24 -15.52 -32.57 18.81
C CYS A 24 -14.06 -33.08 18.70
N ASN A 25 -13.82 -34.39 18.84
CA ASN A 25 -12.43 -34.87 18.95
C ASN A 25 -11.81 -35.39 17.66
N ASN A 26 -12.47 -35.29 16.50
CA ASN A 26 -11.91 -35.70 15.22
C ASN A 26 -12.17 -34.69 14.11
N TRP A 27 -12.04 -33.38 14.43
CA TRP A 27 -11.93 -32.42 13.36
C TRP A 27 -10.44 -32.36 12.94
N GLU A 28 -10.12 -33.13 11.93
CA GLU A 28 -8.88 -32.97 11.19
C GLU A 28 -9.03 -31.70 10.37
N GLU A 29 -8.15 -30.73 10.60
CA GLU A 29 -8.08 -29.56 9.77
C GLU A 29 -7.83 -30.01 8.33
N PRO A 30 -8.67 -29.61 7.35
CA PRO A 30 -8.45 -30.03 5.99
C PRO A 30 -7.05 -29.59 5.55
N GLU A 31 -6.31 -30.50 4.94
CA GLU A 31 -5.00 -30.18 4.39
C GLU A 31 -5.11 -28.99 3.43
N PHE A 32 -4.29 -27.98 3.66
CA PHE A 32 -4.21 -26.83 2.75
C PHE A 32 -3.75 -27.34 1.39
N GLN A 33 -4.62 -27.17 0.38
CA GLN A 33 -4.27 -27.46 -1.00
C GLN A 33 -3.84 -26.16 -1.67
N ALA A 34 -2.58 -26.11 -2.07
CA ALA A 34 -2.07 -24.99 -2.86
C ALA A 34 -2.85 -24.87 -4.17
N PRO A 35 -3.18 -23.66 -4.62
CA PRO A 35 -3.71 -23.44 -5.96
C PRO A 35 -2.79 -24.10 -7.01
N GLN A 36 -3.37 -24.76 -7.99
CA GLN A 36 -2.62 -25.35 -9.10
C GLN A 36 -3.23 -24.92 -10.42
N TYR A 37 -2.42 -24.33 -11.27
CA TYR A 37 -2.82 -24.05 -12.61
C TYR A 37 -2.88 -25.33 -13.46
N VAL A 38 -4.02 -25.58 -14.07
CA VAL A 38 -4.29 -26.79 -14.88
C VAL A 38 -4.52 -26.49 -16.37
N GLY A 39 -4.30 -25.24 -16.79
CA GLY A 39 -4.44 -24.81 -18.18
C GLY A 39 -3.22 -25.13 -19.05
N PRO A 40 -3.19 -24.64 -20.31
CA PRO A 40 -2.03 -24.75 -21.18
C PRO A 40 -0.80 -24.07 -20.56
N ALA A 41 0.37 -24.68 -20.71
CA ALA A 41 1.61 -24.13 -20.15
C ALA A 41 1.90 -22.73 -20.71
N PRO A 42 2.52 -21.84 -19.90
CA PRO A 42 3.05 -20.56 -20.39
C PRO A 42 3.95 -20.79 -21.61
N ASN A 43 3.73 -20.00 -22.64
CA ASN A 43 4.41 -20.15 -23.93
C ASN A 43 5.06 -18.86 -24.42
N LYS A 44 4.96 -17.79 -23.63
CA LYS A 44 5.49 -16.46 -23.88
C LYS A 44 6.11 -15.88 -22.63
N THR A 45 7.05 -14.95 -22.82
CA THR A 45 7.66 -14.16 -21.76
C THR A 45 6.94 -12.80 -21.61
N ILE A 46 7.14 -12.15 -20.47
CA ILE A 46 6.61 -10.78 -20.28
C ILE A 46 7.26 -9.82 -21.29
N LYS A 47 8.54 -10.00 -21.65
CA LYS A 47 9.17 -9.16 -22.68
C LYS A 47 8.45 -9.30 -24.03
N GLU A 48 8.11 -10.53 -24.46
CA GLU A 48 7.35 -10.75 -25.68
C GLU A 48 5.95 -10.12 -25.63
N LEU A 49 5.36 -10.04 -24.42
CA LEU A 49 4.11 -9.32 -24.17
C LEU A 49 4.30 -7.80 -24.33
N LEU A 50 5.33 -7.23 -23.71
CA LEU A 50 5.66 -5.80 -23.86
C LEU A 50 5.91 -5.42 -25.32
N ASP A 51 6.58 -6.28 -26.08
CA ASP A 51 6.89 -6.08 -27.50
C ASP A 51 5.65 -6.07 -28.41
N ARG A 52 4.47 -6.45 -27.88
CA ARG A 52 3.22 -6.30 -28.62
C ARG A 52 2.77 -4.85 -28.74
N HIS A 53 3.17 -4.00 -27.80
CA HIS A 53 2.85 -2.58 -27.84
C HIS A 53 3.99 -1.77 -28.46
N VAL A 54 3.79 -1.35 -29.70
CA VAL A 54 4.84 -0.67 -30.51
C VAL A 54 4.70 0.85 -30.53
N ASN A 55 3.54 1.38 -30.13
CA ASN A 55 3.22 2.81 -30.25
C ASN A 55 3.20 3.50 -28.90
N VAL A 56 4.26 3.32 -28.10
CA VAL A 56 4.38 3.88 -26.75
C VAL A 56 4.17 5.40 -26.75
N GLY A 57 3.35 5.89 -25.82
CA GLY A 57 3.05 7.31 -25.65
C GLY A 57 2.03 7.87 -26.67
N SER A 58 1.46 7.03 -27.52
CA SER A 58 0.53 7.47 -28.59
C SER A 58 -0.95 7.23 -28.29
N TYR A 59 -1.27 6.71 -27.10
CA TYR A 59 -2.65 6.35 -26.73
C TYR A 59 -3.30 5.32 -27.67
N VAL A 60 -2.51 4.43 -28.25
CA VAL A 60 -2.98 3.33 -29.09
C VAL A 60 -3.04 2.06 -28.22
N LEU A 61 -4.08 1.27 -28.43
CA LEU A 61 -4.24 -0.02 -27.77
C LEU A 61 -3.93 -1.13 -28.80
N ASP A 62 -3.10 -2.07 -28.38
CA ASP A 62 -2.74 -3.20 -29.23
C ASP A 62 -3.40 -4.48 -28.73
N SER A 63 -3.99 -5.26 -29.62
CA SER A 63 -4.48 -6.60 -29.31
C SER A 63 -3.30 -7.54 -29.11
N ILE A 64 -3.28 -8.26 -28.01
CA ILE A 64 -2.21 -9.22 -27.70
C ILE A 64 -2.32 -10.43 -28.59
N CYS A 65 -3.49 -11.05 -28.61
CA CYS A 65 -3.82 -12.17 -29.50
C CYS A 65 -5.33 -12.34 -29.62
N SER A 66 -5.77 -13.12 -30.62
CA SER A 66 -7.19 -13.45 -30.77
C SER A 66 -7.64 -14.48 -29.73
N TYR A 67 -8.96 -14.66 -29.58
CA TYR A 67 -9.52 -15.69 -28.68
C TYR A 67 -9.19 -17.13 -29.11
N THR A 68 -8.76 -17.34 -30.35
CA THR A 68 -8.39 -18.66 -30.89
C THR A 68 -6.91 -18.98 -30.73
N ASP A 69 -6.10 -17.98 -30.44
CA ASP A 69 -4.65 -18.12 -30.25
C ASP A 69 -4.32 -18.39 -28.79
N THR A 70 -3.08 -18.79 -28.52
CA THR A 70 -2.55 -18.94 -27.18
C THR A 70 -1.40 -17.96 -26.94
N PHE A 71 -1.59 -17.06 -25.99
CA PHE A 71 -0.53 -16.18 -25.51
C PHE A 71 -0.63 -16.17 -23.99
N ILE A 72 0.18 -16.98 -23.36
CA ILE A 72 0.15 -17.21 -21.92
C ILE A 72 1.51 -16.88 -21.36
N VAL A 73 1.53 -15.95 -20.42
CA VAL A 73 2.73 -15.57 -19.65
C VAL A 73 2.57 -15.99 -18.20
N ASP A 74 3.68 -16.13 -17.50
CA ASP A 74 3.68 -16.28 -16.04
C ASP A 74 4.67 -15.33 -15.41
N GLY A 75 4.52 -15.10 -14.13
CA GLY A 75 5.40 -14.22 -13.37
C GLY A 75 5.09 -14.28 -11.88
N ILE A 76 5.96 -13.66 -11.11
CA ILE A 76 5.81 -13.52 -9.66
C ILE A 76 5.18 -12.18 -9.35
N VAL A 77 4.21 -12.17 -8.46
CA VAL A 77 3.58 -10.94 -7.97
C VAL A 77 4.59 -10.15 -7.15
N VAL A 78 4.86 -8.93 -7.56
CA VAL A 78 5.84 -8.04 -6.91
C VAL A 78 5.22 -6.81 -6.26
N SER A 79 3.95 -6.50 -6.56
CA SER A 79 3.20 -5.37 -5.96
C SER A 79 2.15 -5.84 -4.95
N THR A 80 1.63 -4.91 -4.16
CA THR A 80 0.50 -5.18 -3.25
C THR A 80 -0.37 -3.93 -3.08
N ASP A 81 -1.68 -4.13 -3.01
CA ASP A 81 -2.64 -3.09 -2.63
C ASP A 81 -2.85 -3.02 -1.10
N GLU A 82 -2.24 -3.92 -0.33
CA GLU A 82 -2.32 -3.94 1.13
C GLU A 82 -1.82 -2.64 1.75
N GLY A 83 -0.71 -2.11 1.23
CA GLY A 83 -0.12 -0.84 1.67
C GLY A 83 -0.93 0.39 1.31
N GLY A 84 -1.94 0.27 0.42
CA GLY A 84 -2.80 1.37 -0.01
C GLY A 84 -2.18 2.32 -1.04
N ASN A 85 -0.99 2.03 -1.53
CA ASN A 85 -0.33 2.82 -2.58
C ASN A 85 -0.65 2.31 -4.00
N TYR A 86 -1.15 1.08 -4.11
CA TYR A 86 -1.72 0.49 -5.32
C TYR A 86 -3.23 0.42 -5.22
N TYR A 87 -3.92 0.56 -6.33
CA TYR A 87 -5.37 0.50 -6.39
C TYR A 87 -5.86 -0.19 -7.66
N LYS A 88 -6.52 -1.35 -7.47
CA LYS A 88 -7.15 -2.11 -8.56
C LYS A 88 -6.17 -2.47 -9.68
N SER A 89 -4.93 -2.72 -9.34
CA SER A 89 -3.89 -3.19 -10.25
C SER A 89 -2.91 -4.12 -9.53
N LEU A 90 -2.27 -4.97 -10.30
CA LEU A 90 -1.30 -5.96 -9.86
C LEU A 90 -0.10 -5.92 -10.81
N VAL A 91 1.11 -5.94 -10.26
CA VAL A 91 2.33 -6.05 -11.07
C VAL A 91 2.91 -7.44 -10.92
N ILE A 92 3.18 -8.08 -12.06
CA ILE A 92 3.89 -9.35 -12.14
C ILE A 92 5.22 -9.16 -12.86
N GLN A 93 6.21 -9.94 -12.47
CA GLN A 93 7.56 -9.88 -13.02
C GLN A 93 8.07 -11.29 -13.32
N ASP A 94 8.72 -11.48 -14.46
CA ASP A 94 9.55 -12.62 -14.80
C ASP A 94 11.02 -12.18 -14.98
N GLU A 95 11.89 -13.08 -15.43
CA GLU A 95 13.29 -12.76 -15.70
C GLU A 95 13.47 -11.72 -16.82
N THR A 96 12.48 -11.57 -17.69
CA THR A 96 12.57 -10.78 -18.92
C THR A 96 11.96 -9.39 -18.81
N GLY A 97 10.95 -9.22 -17.95
CA GLY A 97 10.21 -7.97 -17.81
C GLY A 97 9.20 -7.96 -16.66
N ALA A 98 8.44 -6.88 -16.58
CA ALA A 98 7.33 -6.75 -15.67
C ALA A 98 6.15 -6.04 -16.34
N ILE A 99 4.92 -6.33 -15.88
CA ILE A 99 3.69 -5.77 -16.46
C ILE A 99 2.66 -5.48 -15.38
N GLU A 100 1.98 -4.34 -15.48
CA GLU A 100 0.85 -3.99 -14.63
C GLU A 100 -0.46 -4.52 -15.26
N ILE A 101 -1.20 -5.31 -14.49
CA ILE A 101 -2.50 -5.87 -14.88
C ILE A 101 -3.59 -5.03 -14.20
N GLN A 102 -4.54 -4.53 -14.97
CA GLN A 102 -5.66 -3.73 -14.49
C GLN A 102 -6.83 -4.65 -14.09
N LEU A 103 -7.23 -4.62 -12.81
CA LEU A 103 -8.22 -5.51 -12.21
C LEU A 103 -9.30 -4.71 -11.48
N ASP A 104 -10.59 -4.97 -11.74
CA ASP A 104 -11.66 -4.32 -10.99
C ASP A 104 -11.96 -5.05 -9.66
N GLN A 105 -10.93 -5.19 -8.83
CA GLN A 105 -10.98 -5.88 -7.55
C GLN A 105 -10.29 -5.05 -6.48
N ASN A 106 -10.90 -4.97 -5.29
CA ASN A 106 -10.27 -4.45 -4.08
C ASN A 106 -9.69 -5.61 -3.25
N GLY A 107 -8.63 -5.35 -2.51
CA GLY A 107 -7.99 -6.35 -1.66
C GLY A 107 -7.38 -7.48 -2.48
N ILE A 108 -6.74 -7.12 -3.60
CA ILE A 108 -6.09 -8.06 -4.53
C ILE A 108 -5.06 -8.92 -3.79
N HIS A 109 -4.36 -8.35 -2.80
CA HIS A 109 -3.38 -9.06 -1.98
C HIS A 109 -3.93 -10.30 -1.25
N ASN A 110 -5.25 -10.39 -1.03
CA ASN A 110 -5.86 -11.58 -0.42
C ASN A 110 -5.95 -12.77 -1.38
N TYR A 111 -5.90 -12.53 -2.68
CA TYR A 111 -5.99 -13.54 -3.73
C TYR A 111 -4.64 -13.79 -4.40
N TYR A 112 -3.86 -12.74 -4.56
CA TYR A 112 -2.56 -12.74 -5.22
C TYR A 112 -1.54 -11.97 -4.37
N PRO A 113 -1.08 -12.53 -3.25
CA PRO A 113 -0.10 -11.88 -2.38
C PRO A 113 1.27 -11.77 -3.05
N ILE A 114 2.14 -10.91 -2.53
CA ILE A 114 3.54 -10.82 -2.95
C ILE A 114 4.21 -12.19 -2.88
N GLY A 115 4.98 -12.54 -3.92
CA GLY A 115 5.64 -13.84 -4.04
C GLY A 115 4.76 -14.96 -4.59
N GLN A 116 3.49 -14.69 -4.90
CA GLN A 116 2.63 -15.65 -5.58
C GLN A 116 3.03 -15.75 -7.06
N ARG A 117 3.30 -16.98 -7.53
CA ARG A 117 3.36 -17.24 -8.95
C ARG A 117 1.96 -17.20 -9.54
N VAL A 118 1.81 -16.49 -10.64
CA VAL A 118 0.54 -16.39 -11.37
C VAL A 118 0.77 -16.67 -12.85
N VAL A 119 -0.28 -17.18 -13.49
CA VAL A 119 -0.32 -17.40 -14.93
C VAL A 119 -1.40 -16.49 -15.51
N LEU A 120 -1.04 -15.68 -16.51
CA LEU A 120 -1.93 -14.77 -17.21
C LEU A 120 -2.21 -15.29 -18.62
N ASP A 121 -3.46 -15.64 -18.88
CA ASP A 121 -3.95 -15.95 -20.23
C ASP A 121 -4.38 -14.65 -20.91
N CYS A 122 -3.62 -14.25 -21.91
CA CYS A 122 -3.82 -12.97 -22.59
C CYS A 122 -4.86 -13.00 -23.72
N ARG A 123 -5.63 -14.08 -23.88
CA ARG A 123 -6.63 -14.20 -24.95
C ARG A 123 -7.71 -13.13 -24.84
N GLY A 124 -7.83 -12.29 -25.86
CA GLY A 124 -8.82 -11.20 -25.88
C GLY A 124 -8.50 -10.03 -24.95
N LEU A 125 -7.33 -10.03 -24.32
CA LEU A 125 -6.81 -8.88 -23.61
C LEU A 125 -6.09 -7.94 -24.57
N ILE A 126 -5.96 -6.69 -24.14
CA ILE A 126 -5.20 -5.67 -24.84
C ILE A 126 -4.02 -5.22 -23.99
N ILE A 127 -3.00 -4.70 -24.65
CA ILE A 127 -1.90 -3.99 -24.06
C ILE A 127 -1.90 -2.54 -24.56
N GLY A 128 -1.53 -1.63 -23.68
CA GLY A 128 -1.35 -0.21 -23.95
C GLY A 128 -0.46 0.42 -22.92
N ASP A 129 -0.30 1.74 -22.98
CA ASP A 129 0.43 2.47 -21.97
C ASP A 129 -0.39 3.63 -21.38
N TYR A 130 -0.13 3.89 -20.12
CA TYR A 130 -0.57 5.09 -19.44
C TYR A 130 0.65 5.96 -19.12
N HIS A 131 0.86 7.00 -19.93
CA HIS A 131 2.03 7.86 -19.81
C HIS A 131 3.37 7.09 -19.82
N ASN A 132 3.53 6.19 -20.78
CA ASN A 132 4.67 5.28 -20.99
C ASN A 132 4.77 4.10 -20.01
N LYS A 133 3.86 3.96 -19.06
CA LYS A 133 3.77 2.79 -18.20
C LYS A 133 2.86 1.74 -18.84
N PHE A 134 3.42 0.59 -19.18
CA PHE A 134 2.69 -0.50 -19.85
C PHE A 134 1.63 -1.12 -18.92
N GLN A 135 0.47 -1.39 -19.49
CA GLN A 135 -0.67 -1.99 -18.80
C GLN A 135 -1.36 -3.02 -19.68
N VAL A 136 -1.88 -4.08 -19.04
CA VAL A 136 -2.72 -5.10 -19.65
C VAL A 136 -4.09 -5.11 -18.99
N GLY A 137 -5.13 -5.29 -19.78
CA GLY A 137 -6.51 -5.38 -19.29
C GLY A 137 -7.52 -5.53 -20.42
N TRP A 138 -8.73 -5.07 -20.17
CA TRP A 138 -9.77 -4.98 -21.19
C TRP A 138 -9.72 -3.65 -21.94
N GLU A 139 -10.31 -3.62 -23.12
CA GLU A 139 -10.53 -2.39 -23.83
C GLU A 139 -11.53 -1.52 -23.06
N TYR A 140 -11.13 -0.28 -22.78
CA TYR A 140 -11.98 0.72 -22.15
C TYR A 140 -11.86 2.02 -22.93
N GLU A 141 -12.93 2.41 -23.62
CA GLU A 141 -12.90 3.52 -24.58
C GLU A 141 -11.76 3.34 -25.61
N THR A 142 -11.52 4.33 -26.45
CA THR A 142 -10.58 4.18 -27.56
C THR A 142 -9.11 4.35 -27.14
N TYR A 143 -8.83 4.74 -25.89
CA TYR A 143 -7.52 5.30 -25.51
C TYR A 143 -6.91 4.76 -24.21
N SER A 144 -7.58 3.90 -23.48
CA SER A 144 -7.09 3.45 -22.20
C SER A 144 -7.32 1.98 -21.95
N VAL A 145 -6.36 1.36 -21.27
CA VAL A 145 -6.50 -0.01 -20.76
C VAL A 145 -7.49 -0.01 -19.60
N GLY A 146 -8.60 -0.72 -19.78
CA GLY A 146 -9.61 -0.90 -18.76
C GLY A 146 -9.30 -2.06 -17.83
N ARG A 147 -10.06 -2.14 -16.76
CA ARG A 147 -9.91 -3.20 -15.75
C ARG A 147 -10.65 -4.45 -16.17
N ILE A 148 -10.06 -5.60 -15.97
CA ILE A 148 -10.75 -6.90 -16.06
C ILE A 148 -11.80 -6.94 -14.94
N ASN A 149 -13.05 -7.21 -15.32
CA ASN A 149 -14.16 -7.26 -14.36
C ASN A 149 -13.91 -8.32 -13.28
N SER A 150 -14.23 -8.02 -12.02
CA SER A 150 -14.00 -8.91 -10.88
C SER A 150 -14.57 -10.32 -11.05
N MET A 151 -15.69 -10.47 -11.76
CA MET A 151 -16.29 -11.78 -12.03
C MET A 151 -15.53 -12.61 -13.06
N CYS A 152 -14.67 -11.97 -13.85
CA CYS A 152 -13.95 -12.61 -14.96
C CYS A 152 -12.45 -12.74 -14.68
N ILE A 153 -11.94 -12.21 -13.58
CA ILE A 153 -10.50 -12.26 -13.27
C ILE A 153 -10.00 -13.71 -13.32
N GLY A 154 -10.76 -14.65 -12.75
CA GLY A 154 -10.43 -16.08 -12.72
C GLY A 154 -10.44 -16.76 -14.10
N ASP A 155 -10.90 -16.12 -15.16
CA ASP A 155 -10.82 -16.62 -16.54
C ASP A 155 -9.50 -16.25 -17.21
N TYR A 156 -8.73 -15.32 -16.62
CA TYR A 156 -7.49 -14.78 -17.19
C TYR A 156 -6.29 -14.94 -16.28
N LEU A 157 -6.46 -14.75 -14.97
CA LEU A 157 -5.36 -14.72 -14.00
C LEU A 157 -5.53 -15.85 -12.98
N TYR A 158 -4.56 -16.74 -12.95
CA TYR A 158 -4.58 -17.97 -12.15
C TYR A 158 -3.41 -17.96 -11.16
N ALA A 159 -3.70 -18.19 -9.87
CA ALA A 159 -2.65 -18.47 -8.89
C ALA A 159 -2.12 -19.90 -9.10
N ASP A 160 -0.81 -20.08 -8.97
CA ASP A 160 -0.12 -21.37 -9.09
C ASP A 160 0.88 -21.56 -7.96
N GLY A 161 0.71 -22.61 -7.18
CA GLY A 161 1.53 -22.90 -6.01
C GLY A 161 1.24 -22.02 -4.79
N VAL A 162 2.07 -22.16 -3.78
CA VAL A 162 2.03 -21.37 -2.53
C VAL A 162 2.87 -20.12 -2.72
N PRO A 163 2.40 -18.94 -2.29
CA PRO A 163 3.22 -17.73 -2.32
C PRO A 163 4.47 -17.89 -1.44
N SER A 164 5.61 -17.44 -1.94
CA SER A 164 6.88 -17.46 -1.20
C SER A 164 7.67 -16.18 -1.48
N LEU A 165 8.18 -15.55 -0.43
CA LEU A 165 9.09 -14.41 -0.57
C LEU A 165 10.43 -14.81 -1.19
N ASP A 166 10.82 -16.08 -1.07
CA ASP A 166 12.03 -16.61 -1.71
C ASP A 166 11.88 -16.72 -3.25
N SER A 167 10.64 -16.63 -3.74
CA SER A 167 10.36 -16.60 -5.19
C SER A 167 10.45 -15.20 -5.79
N LEU A 168 10.61 -14.16 -4.98
CA LEU A 168 10.73 -12.80 -5.50
C LEU A 168 11.99 -12.68 -6.37
N PRO A 169 11.88 -12.00 -7.53
CA PRO A 169 13.04 -11.62 -8.30
C PRO A 169 13.99 -10.76 -7.46
N GLU A 170 15.30 -10.94 -7.67
CA GLU A 170 16.27 -10.00 -7.08
C GLU A 170 15.98 -8.58 -7.54
N PRO A 171 15.89 -7.62 -6.63
CA PRO A 171 15.65 -6.23 -6.99
C PRO A 171 16.79 -5.68 -7.83
N LEU A 172 16.49 -5.01 -8.94
CA LEU A 172 17.53 -4.34 -9.73
C LEU A 172 18.17 -3.21 -8.92
N THR A 173 19.50 -3.15 -8.94
CA THR A 173 20.27 -2.01 -8.44
C THR A 173 20.40 -0.93 -9.51
N VAL A 174 20.79 0.28 -9.13
CA VAL A 174 20.85 1.45 -10.04
C VAL A 174 21.69 1.18 -11.29
N ASP A 175 22.81 0.49 -11.14
CA ASP A 175 23.72 0.13 -12.23
C ASP A 175 23.16 -0.90 -13.21
N GLN A 176 22.10 -1.60 -12.82
CA GLN A 176 21.41 -2.60 -13.64
C GLN A 176 20.19 -2.01 -14.38
N ILE A 177 19.72 -0.82 -13.98
CA ILE A 177 18.53 -0.20 -14.57
C ILE A 177 18.91 0.58 -15.83
N ASP A 178 18.23 0.26 -16.93
CA ASP A 178 18.34 1.05 -18.17
C ASP A 178 17.34 2.22 -18.15
N PHE A 179 17.80 3.38 -17.72
CA PHE A 179 17.00 4.61 -17.72
C PHE A 179 16.81 5.22 -19.12
N THR A 180 17.28 4.59 -20.17
CA THR A 180 17.12 5.03 -21.56
C THR A 180 15.97 4.33 -22.29
N SER A 181 15.40 3.30 -21.67
CA SER A 181 14.30 2.49 -22.21
C SER A 181 13.23 2.27 -21.14
N TYR A 182 12.08 1.73 -21.58
CA TYR A 182 10.98 1.39 -20.66
C TYR A 182 10.98 -0.09 -20.23
N ASN A 183 12.03 -0.85 -20.56
CA ASN A 183 12.10 -2.30 -20.33
C ASN A 183 12.13 -2.70 -18.84
N ASP A 184 12.60 -1.79 -17.98
CA ASP A 184 12.70 -2.05 -16.55
C ASP A 184 11.54 -1.42 -15.74
N VAL A 185 10.63 -0.72 -16.41
CA VAL A 185 9.41 -0.20 -15.79
C VAL A 185 8.53 -1.38 -15.35
N GLY A 186 8.06 -1.33 -14.11
CA GLY A 186 7.31 -2.41 -13.46
C GLY A 186 8.17 -3.35 -12.64
N LYS A 187 9.50 -3.37 -12.81
CA LYS A 187 10.39 -4.26 -12.05
C LYS A 187 10.61 -3.78 -10.62
N LEU A 188 10.84 -4.75 -9.75
CA LEU A 188 11.29 -4.52 -8.37
C LEU A 188 12.71 -3.95 -8.40
N VAL A 189 12.92 -2.85 -7.68
CA VAL A 189 14.21 -2.16 -7.61
C VAL A 189 14.64 -1.89 -6.17
N LYS A 190 15.95 -1.75 -5.99
CA LYS A 190 16.62 -1.36 -4.75
C LYS A 190 17.48 -0.13 -5.02
N LEU A 191 17.15 1.00 -4.45
CA LEU A 191 17.88 2.24 -4.58
C LEU A 191 18.68 2.48 -3.30
N GLU A 192 19.99 2.26 -3.35
CA GLU A 192 20.88 2.38 -2.21
C GLU A 192 21.55 3.75 -2.15
N ASN A 193 21.94 4.16 -0.95
CA ASN A 193 22.60 5.44 -0.69
C ASN A 193 21.81 6.64 -1.22
N CYS A 194 20.50 6.52 -1.30
CA CYS A 194 19.62 7.58 -1.76
C CYS A 194 19.21 8.51 -0.60
N GLN A 195 18.84 9.73 -0.96
CA GLN A 195 18.39 10.75 -0.01
C GLN A 195 17.25 11.55 -0.64
N PHE A 196 16.22 11.83 0.14
CA PHE A 196 15.17 12.75 -0.30
C PHE A 196 15.71 14.18 -0.40
N ALA A 197 15.16 14.96 -1.32
CA ALA A 197 15.46 16.38 -1.43
C ALA A 197 15.09 17.12 -0.12
N GLU A 198 15.88 18.12 0.24
CA GLU A 198 15.78 18.82 1.53
C GLU A 198 14.40 19.40 1.81
N GLU A 199 13.75 19.92 0.77
CA GLU A 199 12.38 20.43 0.87
C GLU A 199 11.33 19.41 1.27
N SER A 200 11.65 18.11 1.19
CA SER A 200 10.75 17.01 1.56
C SER A 200 10.92 16.55 3.01
N TRP A 201 12.05 16.84 3.64
CA TRP A 201 12.40 16.32 4.95
C TRP A 201 11.35 16.64 6.01
N GLY A 202 11.00 15.66 6.81
CA GLY A 202 10.01 15.76 7.88
C GLY A 202 8.57 15.95 7.43
N LYS A 203 8.31 16.24 6.15
CA LYS A 203 6.96 16.25 5.60
C LYS A 203 6.39 14.81 5.56
N PRO A 204 5.07 14.61 5.64
CA PRO A 204 4.50 13.28 5.47
C PRO A 204 4.73 12.78 4.05
N PHE A 205 4.87 11.45 3.87
CA PHE A 205 4.95 10.85 2.52
C PHE A 205 3.75 11.22 1.65
N SER A 206 2.57 11.37 2.26
CA SER A 206 1.40 11.94 1.57
C SER A 206 0.42 12.55 2.56
N TYR A 207 -0.35 13.53 2.11
CA TYR A 207 -1.41 14.17 2.89
C TYR A 207 -2.73 13.42 2.73
N ASN A 208 -3.71 13.70 3.60
CA ASN A 208 -5.00 13.01 3.56
C ASN A 208 -5.82 13.29 2.29
N ASP A 209 -5.64 14.46 1.70
CA ASP A 209 -6.53 14.97 0.66
C ASP A 209 -5.98 14.77 -0.76
N PHE A 210 -4.70 14.50 -0.92
CA PHE A 210 -4.08 14.37 -2.24
C PHE A 210 -2.83 13.48 -2.24
N THR A 211 -2.59 12.83 -3.37
CA THR A 211 -1.35 12.12 -3.66
C THR A 211 -0.18 13.09 -3.67
N THR A 212 0.92 12.72 -3.05
CA THR A 212 2.11 13.57 -2.93
C THR A 212 3.30 12.95 -3.66
N GLU A 213 4.15 13.79 -4.16
CA GLU A 213 5.38 13.45 -4.86
C GLU A 213 6.57 14.07 -4.14
N HIS A 214 7.61 13.26 -3.91
CA HIS A 214 8.86 13.67 -3.30
C HIS A 214 10.01 13.33 -4.22
N GLU A 215 10.95 14.24 -4.40
CA GLU A 215 12.16 13.98 -5.16
C GLU A 215 13.15 13.15 -4.34
N LEU A 216 13.64 12.08 -4.94
CA LEU A 216 14.67 11.21 -4.40
C LEU A 216 15.93 11.33 -5.23
N ILE A 217 17.00 11.76 -4.59
CA ILE A 217 18.33 11.87 -5.19
C ILE A 217 19.01 10.52 -5.05
N VAL A 218 19.36 9.93 -6.17
CA VAL A 218 19.96 8.59 -6.24
C VAL A 218 21.33 8.70 -6.90
N PRO A 219 22.41 8.26 -6.26
CA PRO A 219 23.74 8.29 -6.86
C PRO A 219 23.76 7.53 -8.19
N GLY A 220 24.36 8.12 -9.23
CA GLY A 220 24.43 7.54 -10.57
C GLY A 220 23.24 7.81 -11.47
N VAL A 221 22.17 8.41 -10.96
CA VAL A 221 21.01 8.85 -11.75
C VAL A 221 21.07 10.36 -11.96
N SER A 222 20.95 10.80 -13.21
CA SER A 222 21.14 12.21 -13.57
C SER A 222 19.98 13.13 -13.16
N SER A 223 18.78 12.58 -13.01
CA SER A 223 17.58 13.32 -12.60
C SER A 223 16.97 12.64 -11.37
N PRO A 224 16.37 13.40 -10.44
CA PRO A 224 15.68 12.80 -9.30
C PRO A 224 14.62 11.76 -9.73
N ILE A 225 14.50 10.70 -8.97
CA ILE A 225 13.39 9.75 -9.09
C ILE A 225 12.25 10.26 -8.22
N ILE A 226 11.05 10.27 -8.75
CA ILE A 226 9.87 10.78 -8.04
C ILE A 226 9.27 9.65 -7.19
N VAL A 227 9.31 9.78 -5.89
CA VAL A 227 8.59 8.89 -4.97
C VAL A 227 7.15 9.36 -4.87
N ARG A 228 6.26 8.62 -5.53
CA ARG A 228 4.83 8.95 -5.57
C ARG A 228 4.08 8.15 -4.51
N THR A 229 3.38 8.84 -3.63
CA THR A 229 2.62 8.22 -2.54
C THR A 229 1.17 8.65 -2.57
N SER A 230 0.28 7.65 -2.61
CA SER A 230 -1.16 7.85 -2.56
C SER A 230 -1.59 8.37 -1.17
N ASN A 231 -2.61 9.22 -1.15
CA ASN A 231 -3.27 9.64 0.09
C ASN A 231 -4.01 8.49 0.81
N TYR A 232 -4.14 7.33 0.19
CA TYR A 232 -4.66 6.11 0.80
C TYR A 232 -3.57 5.19 1.37
N ALA A 233 -2.27 5.51 1.13
CA ALA A 233 -1.18 4.70 1.65
C ALA A 233 -1.22 4.64 3.18
N LYS A 234 -1.11 3.45 3.75
CA LYS A 234 -1.10 3.23 5.21
C LYS A 234 0.06 3.94 5.90
N PHE A 235 1.17 4.13 5.18
CA PHE A 235 2.38 4.81 5.65
C PHE A 235 2.42 6.31 5.31
N ARG A 236 1.37 6.88 4.74
CA ARG A 236 1.34 8.28 4.26
C ARG A 236 1.75 9.32 5.29
N SER A 237 1.42 9.09 6.56
CA SER A 237 1.76 10.02 7.66
C SER A 237 3.18 9.84 8.21
N THR A 238 3.94 8.84 7.73
CA THR A 238 5.34 8.68 8.10
C THR A 238 6.12 9.90 7.61
N PRO A 239 6.97 10.51 8.43
CA PRO A 239 7.83 11.60 7.99
C PRO A 239 8.85 11.10 6.95
N VAL A 240 9.07 11.91 5.91
CA VAL A 240 10.14 11.69 4.93
C VAL A 240 11.47 11.86 5.65
N PRO A 241 12.38 10.86 5.59
CA PRO A 241 13.65 10.91 6.29
C PRO A 241 14.61 11.93 5.67
N SER A 242 15.48 12.54 6.50
CA SER A 242 16.56 13.42 6.08
C SER A 242 17.89 12.68 5.91
N SER A 243 18.01 11.47 6.46
CA SER A 243 19.21 10.63 6.35
C SER A 243 19.36 10.02 4.96
N VAL A 244 20.55 9.48 4.70
CA VAL A 244 20.81 8.61 3.56
C VAL A 244 20.33 7.20 3.89
N GLY A 245 19.74 6.51 2.93
CA GLY A 245 19.21 5.17 3.17
C GLY A 245 19.01 4.35 1.91
N THR A 246 18.22 3.31 2.05
CA THR A 246 17.81 2.41 0.95
C THR A 246 16.31 2.43 0.80
N LEU A 247 15.84 2.53 -0.44
CA LEU A 247 14.43 2.47 -0.76
C LEU A 247 14.15 1.36 -1.76
N TYR A 248 13.23 0.48 -1.41
CA TYR A 248 12.71 -0.54 -2.30
C TYR A 248 11.38 -0.08 -2.92
N GLY A 249 11.02 -0.64 -4.03
CA GLY A 249 9.74 -0.39 -4.66
C GLY A 249 9.68 -0.91 -6.09
N ILE A 250 8.61 -0.57 -6.75
CA ILE A 250 8.42 -0.88 -8.17
C ILE A 250 8.80 0.36 -8.98
N LEU A 251 9.71 0.20 -9.93
CA LEU A 251 10.07 1.26 -10.86
C LEU A 251 8.86 1.59 -11.74
N SER A 252 8.52 2.83 -11.80
CA SER A 252 7.40 3.33 -12.60
C SER A 252 7.86 4.51 -13.45
N ILE A 253 6.97 4.99 -14.31
CA ILE A 253 7.21 6.17 -15.13
C ILE A 253 5.91 6.95 -15.34
N TYR A 254 6.03 8.25 -15.46
CA TYR A 254 4.96 9.13 -15.89
C TYR A 254 5.53 10.12 -16.91
N ASN A 255 5.15 9.99 -18.17
CA ASN A 255 5.79 10.62 -19.32
C ASN A 255 7.30 10.29 -19.37
N SER A 256 8.17 11.26 -19.13
CA SER A 256 9.63 11.07 -19.12
C SER A 256 10.24 11.02 -17.71
N SER A 257 9.42 11.14 -16.66
CA SER A 257 9.88 11.15 -15.27
C SER A 257 9.77 9.77 -14.65
N TYR A 258 10.91 9.18 -14.28
CA TYR A 258 10.90 7.94 -13.53
C TYR A 258 10.33 8.15 -12.13
N GLN A 259 9.52 7.20 -11.72
CA GLN A 259 8.86 7.19 -10.41
C GLN A 259 9.18 5.92 -9.67
N LEU A 260 9.16 5.97 -8.36
CA LEU A 260 9.19 4.81 -7.48
C LEU A 260 7.87 4.68 -6.74
N MET A 261 7.28 3.51 -6.82
CA MET A 261 6.06 3.15 -6.11
C MET A 261 6.41 2.25 -4.92
N ILE A 262 6.39 2.81 -3.71
CA ILE A 262 6.59 2.07 -2.46
C ILE A 262 5.39 1.13 -2.25
N ARG A 263 5.66 -0.13 -1.89
CA ARG A 263 4.62 -1.15 -1.68
C ARG A 263 4.05 -1.08 -0.26
N THR A 264 4.95 -1.09 0.72
CA THR A 264 4.62 -1.02 2.14
C THR A 264 5.67 -0.18 2.88
N LYS A 265 5.46 0.07 4.17
CA LYS A 265 6.43 0.77 5.01
C LYS A 265 7.78 0.06 5.09
N ASP A 266 7.81 -1.26 4.92
CA ASP A 266 9.03 -2.07 5.03
C ASP A 266 10.01 -1.81 3.86
N ASP A 267 9.52 -1.25 2.75
CA ASP A 267 10.35 -0.81 1.64
C ASP A 267 11.23 0.41 1.99
N ILE A 268 10.92 1.12 3.10
CA ILE A 268 11.59 2.35 3.54
C ILE A 268 12.67 1.97 4.56
N GLN A 269 13.92 1.85 4.12
CA GLN A 269 15.05 1.45 4.95
C GLN A 269 16.08 2.58 5.07
N PHE A 270 15.73 3.55 5.87
CA PHE A 270 16.63 4.65 6.23
C PHE A 270 17.09 4.46 7.67
N GLU A 271 18.35 4.75 7.93
CA GLU A 271 18.79 4.86 9.32
C GLU A 271 17.90 5.90 9.99
N GLN A 272 17.31 5.53 11.11
CA GLN A 272 16.64 6.54 11.91
C GLN A 272 17.70 7.58 12.22
N ASP A 273 17.42 8.83 11.90
CA ASP A 273 18.23 9.94 12.38
C ASP A 273 18.27 9.80 13.90
N ASN A 274 19.33 9.15 14.40
CA ASN A 274 19.60 9.03 15.84
C ASN A 274 19.84 10.41 16.48
N ASN A 275 19.86 11.46 15.63
CA ASN A 275 19.82 12.87 16.03
C ASN A 275 18.39 13.41 16.20
N THR A 276 17.36 12.71 15.76
CA THR A 276 16.05 12.87 16.34
C THR A 276 15.94 11.92 17.52
N SER A 277 16.62 12.21 18.59
CA SER A 277 16.00 11.99 19.89
C SER A 277 14.60 12.59 19.69
N ASN A 278 13.56 11.74 19.67
CA ASN A 278 12.20 12.18 19.92
C ASN A 278 12.14 12.67 21.37
N GLU A 279 13.03 13.57 21.72
CA GLU A 279 12.90 14.37 22.93
C GLU A 279 11.69 15.23 22.65
N THR A 280 10.59 14.83 23.21
CA THR A 280 9.39 15.64 23.24
C THR A 280 9.74 16.85 24.07
N PHE A 281 10.14 17.94 23.42
CA PHE A 281 10.47 19.20 24.11
C PHE A 281 9.27 19.73 24.89
N TYR A 282 8.09 19.47 24.37
CA TYR A 282 6.83 19.85 24.96
C TYR A 282 5.77 18.82 24.63
N ASN A 283 5.18 18.23 25.64
CA ASN A 283 4.05 17.30 25.51
C ASN A 283 2.90 17.81 26.37
N HIS A 284 1.76 18.08 25.74
CA HIS A 284 0.53 18.42 26.41
C HIS A 284 -0.53 17.39 26.04
N SER A 285 -0.97 16.61 26.99
CA SER A 285 -1.93 15.52 26.73
C SER A 285 -3.37 16.00 26.57
N PHE A 286 -3.67 17.25 26.91
CA PHE A 286 -5.04 17.79 26.98
C PHE A 286 -6.00 16.89 27.79
N SER A 287 -5.46 16.18 28.79
CA SER A 287 -6.23 15.25 29.62
C SER A 287 -7.07 15.94 30.69
N GLU A 288 -6.85 17.24 30.90
CA GLU A 288 -7.53 18.04 31.91
C GLU A 288 -7.89 19.43 31.33
N ASN A 289 -8.93 20.06 31.88
CA ASN A 289 -9.34 21.40 31.50
C ASN A 289 -8.45 22.48 32.17
N SER A 290 -7.16 22.44 31.92
CA SER A 290 -6.14 23.26 32.60
C SER A 290 -5.40 24.23 31.68
N LEU A 291 -5.88 24.43 30.46
CA LEU A 291 -5.20 25.22 29.43
C LEU A 291 -4.66 26.56 29.91
N VAL A 292 -5.49 27.36 30.63
CA VAL A 292 -5.11 28.70 31.06
C VAL A 292 -4.03 28.63 32.16
N SER A 293 -4.11 27.66 33.06
CA SER A 293 -3.10 27.48 34.12
C SER A 293 -1.75 26.99 33.58
N GLU A 294 -1.77 26.39 32.41
CA GLU A 294 -0.58 25.90 31.70
C GLU A 294 -0.06 26.86 30.63
N GLY A 295 -0.61 28.07 30.59
CA GLY A 295 -0.11 29.15 29.72
C GLY A 295 -0.67 29.15 28.30
N TRP A 296 -1.65 28.30 27.98
CA TRP A 296 -2.36 28.36 26.72
C TRP A 296 -3.32 29.54 26.65
N SER A 297 -3.47 30.13 25.50
CA SER A 297 -4.39 31.25 25.25
C SER A 297 -5.39 30.89 24.17
N VAL A 298 -6.62 31.36 24.34
CA VAL A 298 -7.71 31.21 23.36
C VAL A 298 -8.04 32.59 22.77
N TYR A 299 -8.08 32.69 21.46
CA TYR A 299 -8.42 33.90 20.75
C TYR A 299 -9.57 33.62 19.76
N PRO A 300 -10.59 34.47 19.66
CA PRO A 300 -10.84 35.65 20.50
C PRO A 300 -11.39 35.27 21.87
N GLU A 301 -11.04 36.02 22.90
CA GLU A 301 -11.45 35.77 24.32
C GLU A 301 -12.96 35.81 24.57
N ASN A 302 -13.72 36.42 23.68
CA ASN A 302 -15.15 36.69 23.83
C ASN A 302 -16.04 35.98 22.80
N SER A 303 -15.53 34.97 22.12
CA SER A 303 -16.34 34.14 21.21
C SER A 303 -17.43 33.39 21.99
N ASN A 304 -18.66 33.35 21.43
CA ASN A 304 -19.71 32.46 21.95
C ASN A 304 -19.42 30.98 21.68
N TYR A 305 -18.44 30.71 20.86
CA TYR A 305 -17.99 29.39 20.47
C TYR A 305 -16.52 29.29 20.89
N LYS A 306 -16.23 28.48 21.91
CA LYS A 306 -14.91 28.39 22.52
C LYS A 306 -14.29 27.02 22.33
N TRP A 307 -12.98 27.01 22.35
CA TRP A 307 -12.26 25.79 22.61
C TRP A 307 -12.64 25.22 23.99
N GLY A 308 -12.97 23.94 24.01
CA GLY A 308 -13.40 23.24 25.22
C GLY A 308 -12.73 21.87 25.32
N TYR A 309 -12.74 21.31 26.53
CA TYR A 309 -12.22 19.98 26.79
C TYR A 309 -13.36 18.95 26.81
N ILE A 310 -13.16 17.79 26.16
CA ILE A 310 -14.12 16.68 26.19
C ILE A 310 -13.55 15.57 27.07
N PRO A 311 -14.11 15.35 28.26
CA PRO A 311 -13.72 14.25 29.15
C PRO A 311 -14.49 12.97 28.78
N GLN A 312 -14.41 12.49 27.54
CA GLN A 312 -15.14 11.30 27.14
C GLN A 312 -14.18 10.14 26.90
N SER A 313 -14.43 9.01 27.55
CA SER A 313 -13.62 7.79 27.39
C SER A 313 -13.41 7.41 25.91
N GLY A 314 -12.16 7.39 25.50
CA GLY A 314 -11.74 7.09 24.13
C GLY A 314 -11.59 8.31 23.20
N TYR A 315 -11.98 9.53 23.65
CA TYR A 315 -11.85 10.78 22.92
C TYR A 315 -11.55 11.93 23.87
N GLU A 316 -10.47 11.83 24.61
CA GLU A 316 -10.04 12.92 25.49
C GLU A 316 -9.23 13.94 24.69
N GLY A 317 -9.60 15.21 24.77
CA GLY A 317 -8.89 16.26 24.06
C GLY A 317 -9.62 17.59 24.00
N MET A 318 -9.01 18.53 23.32
CA MET A 318 -9.63 19.82 23.03
C MET A 318 -10.49 19.74 21.79
N TYR A 319 -11.63 20.40 21.84
CA TYR A 319 -12.50 20.56 20.68
C TYR A 319 -12.91 22.03 20.51
N HIS A 320 -13.20 22.40 19.29
CA HIS A 320 -13.82 23.67 18.95
C HIS A 320 -15.30 23.46 18.61
N GLN A 321 -16.17 24.26 19.21
CA GLN A 321 -17.58 24.12 18.99
C GLN A 321 -17.96 24.59 17.59
N TYR A 322 -18.51 23.72 16.77
CA TYR A 322 -18.92 24.02 15.40
C TYR A 322 -20.14 24.95 15.38
N ASN A 323 -20.06 25.99 14.54
CA ASN A 323 -21.16 26.90 14.31
C ASN A 323 -21.97 26.50 13.06
N GLN A 324 -23.18 25.99 13.25
CA GLN A 324 -24.07 25.60 12.15
C GLN A 324 -24.60 26.78 11.29
N MET A 325 -24.36 28.03 11.68
CA MET A 325 -24.86 29.20 10.97
C MET A 325 -23.93 29.78 9.91
N ALA A 326 -22.90 29.07 9.52
CA ALA A 326 -21.95 29.47 8.46
C ALA A 326 -21.32 30.86 8.64
N LEU A 327 -21.14 31.31 9.87
CA LEU A 327 -20.39 32.53 10.17
C LEU A 327 -18.92 32.22 10.11
N ALA A 328 -18.14 33.14 9.55
CA ALA A 328 -16.69 33.05 9.60
C ALA A 328 -16.22 33.06 11.06
N MET A 329 -15.43 32.07 11.44
CA MET A 329 -14.82 31.95 12.76
C MET A 329 -13.32 32.14 12.62
N ASP A 330 -12.73 32.93 13.49
CA ASP A 330 -11.31 33.19 13.57
C ASP A 330 -10.86 32.92 15.02
N ASP A 331 -10.97 31.66 15.42
CA ASP A 331 -10.71 31.21 16.78
C ASP A 331 -9.43 30.39 16.84
N TRP A 332 -8.48 30.84 17.64
CA TRP A 332 -7.16 30.23 17.76
C TRP A 332 -6.93 29.65 19.15
N LEU A 333 -6.30 28.49 19.20
CA LEU A 333 -5.70 27.95 20.41
C LEU A 333 -4.19 28.17 20.31
N ILE A 334 -3.67 29.04 21.15
CA ILE A 334 -2.27 29.47 21.10
C ILE A 334 -1.51 28.81 22.23
N SER A 335 -0.47 28.03 21.92
CA SER A 335 0.42 27.42 22.91
C SER A 335 1.18 28.49 23.70
N PRO A 336 1.66 28.15 24.92
CA PRO A 336 2.68 28.95 25.58
C PRO A 336 3.93 29.04 24.70
N VAL A 337 4.80 30.00 24.99
CA VAL A 337 6.09 30.12 24.33
C VAL A 337 6.92 28.86 24.60
N ILE A 338 7.29 28.17 23.54
CA ILE A 338 8.15 26.99 23.60
C ILE A 338 9.55 27.42 23.17
N GLU A 339 10.49 27.41 24.09
CA GLU A 339 11.89 27.69 23.78
C GLU A 339 12.55 26.43 23.21
N VAL A 340 13.13 26.56 22.02
CA VAL A 340 13.85 25.48 21.34
C VAL A 340 15.25 25.93 20.98
N GLU A 341 16.21 25.03 21.06
CA GLU A 341 17.55 25.30 20.61
C GLU A 341 17.58 25.48 19.07
N SER A 342 18.44 26.34 18.57
CA SER A 342 18.47 26.80 17.18
C SER A 342 18.76 25.72 16.12
N THR A 343 19.06 24.49 16.55
CA THR A 343 19.40 23.35 15.68
C THR A 343 18.30 22.27 15.63
N ALA A 344 17.17 22.51 16.29
CA ALA A 344 16.10 21.51 16.34
C ALA A 344 15.19 21.55 15.11
N ASN A 345 15.00 20.41 14.47
CA ASN A 345 13.90 20.22 13.50
C ASN A 345 12.61 20.01 14.29
N LEU A 346 11.73 21.00 14.25
CA LEU A 346 10.46 20.97 14.98
C LEU A 346 9.37 20.32 14.16
N ALA A 347 8.69 19.34 14.72
CA ALA A 347 7.44 18.81 14.21
C ALA A 347 6.32 19.01 15.24
N LEU A 348 5.25 19.70 14.84
CA LEU A 348 4.02 19.76 15.61
C LEU A 348 3.15 18.54 15.27
N ARG A 349 2.83 17.73 16.26
CA ARG A 349 1.81 16.69 16.15
C ARG A 349 0.55 17.18 16.87
N LEU A 350 -0.55 17.33 16.14
CA LEU A 350 -1.88 17.64 16.65
C LEU A 350 -2.72 16.36 16.71
#